data_bc762b6f368bdbe2d5c12a4d7155dcd6
#
_entry.id   bc762b6f368bdbe2d5c12a4d7155dcd6
#
_cell.length_a   1.000
_cell.length_b   1.000
_cell.length_c   1.000
_cell.angle_alpha   90.00
_cell.angle_beta   90.00
_cell.angle_gamma   90.00
#
_symmetry.space_group_name_H-M   'P 1'
#
loop_
_entity.id
_entity.type
_entity.pdbx_description
1 polymer ?
#
loop_
_entity_poly.entity_id
_entity_poly.type
_entity_poly.pdbx_seq_one_letter_code
_entity_poly.pdbx_strand_id
1 'polypeptide(L)'
;GERLIGMGKYRKSRAFSPEGFFECEGRGLKWLGEAQSQGGPRVVDVYDWGKDYLDIERVNACGPTIQAARDFGVALAHMHDAGAEHFGSAPTGYDGTCYFGPLQDPVPMDTGAWDDVATYLADGRLRPMVRLGMKRRELTDYDMELTEAVIDALPDILGKAANDKPARVHGDLWSGNVMWTADSGDVEAVLIDPAAHGGHREEDLAMLDLFGMSYLTDILEGYQSAHPLKAGWQDRITLWQLYPIAGHCVFFGGGYVSQYRTMCRSLLK
;
A
#
# COMPACT_ATOMS: atom_id res chain seq x y z
N GLY A 1 -16.15 10.85 7.58
CA GLY A 1 -15.91 10.80 8.98
C GLY A 1 -15.87 9.39 9.55
N GLU A 2 -15.49 9.30 10.81
CA GLU A 2 -15.43 8.05 11.56
C GLU A 2 -16.24 8.20 12.84
N ARG A 3 -16.93 7.16 13.26
CA ARG A 3 -17.66 7.14 14.52
C ARG A 3 -17.84 5.73 15.06
N LEU A 4 -17.98 5.63 16.38
CA LEU A 4 -18.33 4.37 17.07
C LEU A 4 -19.81 4.04 16.82
N ILE A 5 -20.08 2.77 16.52
CA ILE A 5 -21.42 2.23 16.38
C ILE A 5 -21.53 0.91 17.17
N GLY A 6 -22.09 0.98 18.36
CA GLY A 6 -22.13 -0.17 19.26
C GLY A 6 -20.77 -0.52 19.86
N MET A 7 -20.72 -1.55 20.73
CA MET A 7 -19.48 -2.03 21.32
C MET A 7 -18.66 -2.82 20.30
N GLY A 8 -17.37 -2.50 20.19
CA GLY A 8 -16.43 -3.21 19.35
C GLY A 8 -16.53 -2.89 17.86
N LYS A 9 -17.38 -1.96 17.45
CA LYS A 9 -17.57 -1.56 16.04
C LYS A 9 -17.18 -0.11 15.81
N TYR A 10 -16.72 0.16 14.59
CA TYR A 10 -16.28 1.48 14.16
C TYR A 10 -16.84 1.76 12.76
N ARG A 11 -17.51 2.88 12.57
CA ARG A 11 -18.02 3.28 11.26
C ARG A 11 -17.14 4.35 10.63
N LYS A 12 -16.61 4.03 9.47
CA LYS A 12 -15.94 4.96 8.56
C LYS A 12 -16.97 5.42 7.53
N SER A 13 -17.14 6.71 7.36
CA SER A 13 -18.16 7.24 6.45
C SER A 13 -17.72 8.48 5.73
N ARG A 14 -18.27 8.67 4.53
CA ARG A 14 -18.10 9.86 3.71
C ARG A 14 -19.35 10.05 2.86
N ALA A 15 -20.01 11.22 3.01
CA ALA A 15 -21.10 11.58 2.12
C ALA A 15 -20.59 11.78 0.69
N PHE A 16 -21.38 11.35 -0.29
CA PHE A 16 -21.04 11.46 -1.72
C PHE A 16 -19.73 10.78 -2.09
N SER A 17 -19.43 9.64 -1.45
CA SER A 17 -18.22 8.89 -1.78
C SER A 17 -18.27 8.39 -3.22
N PRO A 18 -17.09 8.22 -3.87
CA PRO A 18 -17.03 7.61 -5.20
C PRO A 18 -17.67 6.23 -5.20
N GLU A 19 -18.25 5.83 -6.32
CA GLU A 19 -18.91 4.53 -6.43
C GLU A 19 -17.93 3.39 -6.17
N GLY A 20 -18.35 2.44 -5.33
CA GLY A 20 -17.56 1.27 -4.98
C GLY A 20 -16.44 1.53 -3.98
N PHE A 21 -16.26 2.75 -3.51
CA PHE A 21 -15.16 3.12 -2.63
C PHE A 21 -15.10 2.23 -1.38
N PHE A 22 -16.20 2.16 -0.62
CA PHE A 22 -16.23 1.34 0.60
C PHE A 22 -16.36 -0.15 0.34
N GLU A 23 -16.98 -0.56 -0.76
CA GLU A 23 -16.97 -1.96 -1.18
C GLU A 23 -15.56 -2.43 -1.49
N CYS A 24 -14.78 -1.64 -2.23
CA CYS A 24 -13.39 -1.97 -2.56
C CYS A 24 -12.55 -2.14 -1.29
N GLU A 25 -12.67 -1.21 -0.34
CA GLU A 25 -11.93 -1.31 0.92
C GLU A 25 -12.38 -2.52 1.74
N GLY A 26 -13.68 -2.75 1.86
CA GLY A 26 -14.22 -3.89 2.61
C GLY A 26 -13.79 -5.24 2.01
N ARG A 27 -13.88 -5.38 0.70
CA ARG A 27 -13.39 -6.60 0.02
C ARG A 27 -11.87 -6.73 0.10
N GLY A 28 -11.15 -5.60 0.07
CA GLY A 28 -9.71 -5.57 0.27
C GLY A 28 -9.30 -6.10 1.64
N LEU A 29 -9.97 -5.63 2.70
CA LEU A 29 -9.75 -6.13 4.07
C LEU A 29 -10.00 -7.63 4.18
N LYS A 30 -11.10 -8.11 3.60
CA LYS A 30 -11.42 -9.55 3.59
C LYS A 30 -10.37 -10.36 2.84
N TRP A 31 -9.93 -9.88 1.68
CA TRP A 31 -8.95 -10.56 0.86
C TRP A 31 -7.59 -10.64 1.56
N LEU A 32 -7.14 -9.55 2.17
CA LEU A 32 -5.93 -9.55 2.99
C LEU A 32 -6.07 -10.51 4.18
N GLY A 33 -7.22 -10.51 4.84
CA GLY A 33 -7.51 -11.37 5.99
C GLY A 33 -7.49 -12.86 5.66
N GLU A 34 -7.81 -13.25 4.44
CA GLU A 34 -7.72 -14.66 4.00
C GLU A 34 -6.32 -15.22 4.16
N ALA A 35 -5.28 -14.39 4.05
CA ALA A 35 -3.90 -14.83 4.20
C ALA A 35 -3.55 -15.24 5.63
N GLN A 36 -4.39 -14.94 6.62
CA GLN A 36 -4.14 -15.37 8.01
C GLN A 36 -4.05 -16.90 8.14
N SER A 37 -4.78 -17.64 7.33
CA SER A 37 -4.69 -19.12 7.31
C SER A 37 -3.33 -19.63 6.82
N GLN A 38 -2.55 -18.77 6.18
CA GLN A 38 -1.20 -19.06 5.70
C GLN A 38 -0.12 -18.37 6.54
N GLY A 39 -0.49 -17.83 7.69
CA GLY A 39 0.43 -17.15 8.60
C GLY A 39 0.49 -15.64 8.41
N GLY A 40 -0.40 -15.06 7.63
CA GLY A 40 -0.48 -13.60 7.43
C GLY A 40 -0.89 -12.84 8.68
N PRO A 41 -0.69 -11.51 8.70
CA PRO A 41 -1.02 -10.70 9.86
C PRO A 41 -2.52 -10.57 10.06
N ARG A 42 -2.91 -10.25 11.30
CA ARG A 42 -4.30 -9.92 11.60
C ARG A 42 -4.73 -8.67 10.82
N VAL A 43 -5.95 -8.71 10.30
CA VAL A 43 -6.59 -7.61 9.60
C VAL A 43 -7.94 -7.37 10.30
N VAL A 44 -8.36 -6.11 10.44
CA VAL A 44 -9.65 -5.83 11.10
C VAL A 44 -10.79 -6.55 10.38
N ASP A 45 -11.74 -7.05 11.16
CA ASP A 45 -12.95 -7.67 10.64
C ASP A 45 -13.85 -6.63 9.97
N VAL A 46 -14.49 -7.04 8.90
CA VAL A 46 -15.50 -6.24 8.19
C VAL A 46 -16.89 -6.75 8.57
N TYR A 47 -17.75 -5.87 9.02
CA TYR A 47 -19.11 -6.22 9.42
C TYR A 47 -20.13 -5.89 8.33
N ASP A 48 -19.99 -4.72 7.69
CA ASP A 48 -20.92 -4.27 6.66
C ASP A 48 -20.31 -3.13 5.84
N TRP A 49 -20.82 -2.88 4.65
CA TRP A 49 -20.53 -1.69 3.89
C TRP A 49 -21.75 -1.26 3.07
N GLY A 50 -21.83 0.02 2.79
CA GLY A 50 -22.77 0.60 1.87
C GLY A 50 -22.06 1.61 0.97
N LYS A 51 -22.82 2.40 0.25
CA LYS A 51 -22.25 3.40 -0.64
C LYS A 51 -21.38 4.42 0.10
N ASP A 52 -21.82 4.84 1.29
CA ASP A 52 -21.20 5.95 2.03
C ASP A 52 -20.60 5.53 3.37
N TYR A 53 -20.51 4.24 3.65
CA TYR A 53 -19.98 3.77 4.93
C TYR A 53 -19.31 2.39 4.84
N LEU A 54 -18.46 2.14 5.83
CA LEU A 54 -17.82 0.85 6.09
C LEU A 54 -17.80 0.62 7.60
N ASP A 55 -18.37 -0.48 8.04
CA ASP A 55 -18.39 -0.89 9.44
C ASP A 55 -17.34 -1.97 9.68
N ILE A 56 -16.39 -1.67 10.53
CA ILE A 56 -15.27 -2.54 10.84
C ILE A 56 -15.10 -2.74 12.34
N GLU A 57 -14.27 -3.69 12.69
CA GLU A 57 -13.84 -3.93 14.04
C GLU A 57 -13.15 -2.68 14.62
N ARG A 58 -13.46 -2.36 15.88
CA ARG A 58 -12.73 -1.37 16.65
C ARG A 58 -11.54 -2.04 17.33
N VAL A 59 -10.34 -1.51 17.12
CA VAL A 59 -9.12 -2.02 17.73
C VAL A 59 -8.76 -1.19 18.96
N ASN A 60 -8.48 -1.86 20.08
CA ASN A 60 -7.93 -1.23 21.27
C ASN A 60 -6.41 -1.12 21.09
N ALA A 61 -5.93 0.08 20.76
CA ALA A 61 -4.55 0.30 20.44
C ALA A 61 -3.65 0.29 21.68
N CYS A 62 -2.46 -0.28 21.54
CA CYS A 62 -1.37 -0.17 22.50
C CYS A 62 -0.06 0.13 21.75
N GLY A 63 1.06 0.20 22.46
CA GLY A 63 2.36 0.37 21.83
C GLY A 63 2.92 -0.96 21.28
N PRO A 64 3.79 -0.88 20.25
CA PRO A 64 4.46 -2.07 19.74
C PRO A 64 5.52 -2.59 20.71
N THR A 65 5.94 -3.84 20.48
CA THR A 65 7.12 -4.45 21.11
C THR A 65 8.07 -4.93 20.03
N ILE A 66 9.33 -5.16 20.38
CA ILE A 66 10.33 -5.70 19.44
C ILE A 66 9.86 -7.05 18.90
N GLN A 67 9.35 -7.92 19.77
CA GLN A 67 8.87 -9.25 19.36
C GLN A 67 7.67 -9.14 18.42
N ALA A 68 6.70 -8.28 18.73
CA ALA A 68 5.54 -8.06 17.86
C ALA A 68 5.96 -7.50 16.50
N ALA A 69 6.95 -6.61 16.47
CA ALA A 69 7.48 -6.08 15.21
C ALA A 69 8.12 -7.18 14.36
N ARG A 70 8.93 -8.03 14.97
CA ARG A 70 9.57 -9.16 14.27
C ARG A 70 8.53 -10.15 13.75
N ASP A 71 7.55 -10.50 14.57
CA ASP A 71 6.46 -11.40 14.19
C ASP A 71 5.62 -10.78 13.05
N PHE A 72 5.39 -9.48 13.09
CA PHE A 72 4.70 -8.78 12.01
C PHE A 72 5.47 -8.89 10.69
N GLY A 73 6.78 -8.72 10.71
CA GLY A 73 7.62 -8.90 9.51
C GLY A 73 7.45 -10.27 8.89
N VAL A 74 7.48 -11.34 9.70
CA VAL A 74 7.24 -12.73 9.25
C VAL A 74 5.84 -12.84 8.64
N ALA A 75 4.83 -12.36 9.35
CA ALA A 75 3.44 -12.45 8.91
C ALA A 75 3.21 -11.66 7.61
N LEU A 76 3.81 -10.50 7.47
CA LEU A 76 3.70 -9.68 6.25
C LEU A 76 4.27 -10.43 5.04
N ALA A 77 5.42 -11.12 5.21
CA ALA A 77 5.98 -11.95 4.15
C ALA A 77 5.02 -13.05 3.73
N HIS A 78 4.35 -13.69 4.68
CA HIS A 78 3.35 -14.72 4.36
C HIS A 78 2.12 -14.14 3.64
N MET A 79 1.67 -12.94 4.00
CA MET A 79 0.59 -12.27 3.27
C MET A 79 1.00 -11.99 1.82
N HIS A 80 2.19 -11.48 1.60
CA HIS A 80 2.71 -11.26 0.25
C HIS A 80 2.78 -12.57 -0.54
N ASP A 81 3.25 -13.66 0.11
CA ASP A 81 3.37 -14.98 -0.52
C ASP A 81 2.01 -15.63 -0.84
N ALA A 82 0.93 -15.21 -0.17
CA ALA A 82 -0.42 -15.64 -0.54
C ALA A 82 -0.77 -15.22 -1.98
N GLY A 83 -0.11 -14.19 -2.48
CA GLY A 83 -0.09 -13.84 -3.88
C GLY A 83 -1.33 -13.17 -4.41
N ALA A 84 -1.27 -12.84 -5.68
CA ALA A 84 -2.34 -12.32 -6.50
C ALA A 84 -2.24 -12.94 -7.89
N GLU A 85 -3.31 -12.85 -8.65
CA GLU A 85 -3.34 -13.45 -9.99
C GLU A 85 -2.41 -12.70 -10.95
N HIS A 86 -2.41 -11.38 -10.88
CA HIS A 86 -1.58 -10.49 -11.70
C HIS A 86 -1.12 -9.28 -10.90
N PHE A 87 -0.11 -8.57 -11.39
CA PHE A 87 0.15 -7.20 -10.94
C PHE A 87 -1.03 -6.33 -11.34
N GLY A 88 -1.57 -5.56 -10.39
CA GLY A 88 -2.75 -4.72 -10.63
C GLY A 88 -4.09 -5.40 -10.36
N SER A 89 -4.10 -6.67 -9.95
CA SER A 89 -5.36 -7.35 -9.61
C SER A 89 -6.09 -6.62 -8.48
N ALA A 90 -7.40 -6.44 -8.63
CA ALA A 90 -8.26 -5.98 -7.55
C ALA A 90 -8.46 -7.09 -6.50
N PRO A 91 -8.96 -6.74 -5.29
CA PRO A 91 -9.37 -7.75 -4.32
C PRO A 91 -10.39 -8.72 -4.93
N THR A 92 -10.31 -9.99 -4.52
CA THR A 92 -11.22 -11.03 -5.01
C THR A 92 -12.69 -10.62 -4.85
N GLY A 93 -13.47 -10.78 -5.91
CA GLY A 93 -14.90 -10.49 -5.92
C GLY A 93 -15.24 -9.02 -6.18
N TYR A 94 -14.25 -8.18 -6.41
CA TYR A 94 -14.44 -6.78 -6.76
C TYR A 94 -14.00 -6.51 -8.20
N ASP A 95 -14.86 -5.89 -9.00
CA ASP A 95 -14.60 -5.56 -10.40
C ASP A 95 -14.75 -4.06 -10.71
N GLY A 96 -14.98 -3.24 -9.69
CA GLY A 96 -15.13 -1.80 -9.83
C GLY A 96 -13.78 -1.05 -9.80
N THR A 97 -13.88 0.27 -9.64
CA THR A 97 -12.71 1.14 -9.49
C THR A 97 -12.08 0.98 -8.11
N CYS A 98 -10.77 0.77 -8.05
CA CYS A 98 -10.00 0.86 -6.82
C CYS A 98 -9.52 2.30 -6.60
N TYR A 99 -9.16 2.63 -5.36
CA TYR A 99 -8.81 4.00 -4.97
C TYR A 99 -7.56 4.03 -4.11
N PHE A 100 -6.86 5.14 -4.19
CA PHE A 100 -5.70 5.46 -3.36
C PHE A 100 -5.83 6.88 -2.82
N GLY A 101 -5.40 7.10 -1.58
CA GLY A 101 -5.33 8.45 -1.00
C GLY A 101 -6.28 8.68 0.17
N PRO A 102 -6.32 9.92 0.67
CA PRO A 102 -7.09 10.25 1.87
C PRO A 102 -8.60 10.13 1.65
N LEU A 103 -9.33 9.88 2.74
CA LEU A 103 -10.79 9.69 2.71
C LEU A 103 -11.53 10.85 2.00
N GLN A 104 -11.02 12.08 2.11
CA GLN A 104 -11.65 13.26 1.55
C GLN A 104 -11.29 13.51 0.08
N ASP A 105 -10.27 12.85 -0.43
CA ASP A 105 -9.80 13.03 -1.83
C ASP A 105 -9.20 11.74 -2.38
N PRO A 106 -9.93 10.61 -2.37
CA PRO A 106 -9.42 9.39 -2.97
C PRO A 106 -9.37 9.55 -4.49
N VAL A 107 -8.31 9.04 -5.09
CA VAL A 107 -8.13 9.07 -6.54
C VAL A 107 -8.16 7.66 -7.10
N PRO A 108 -8.59 7.48 -8.36
CA PRO A 108 -8.59 6.15 -8.98
C PRO A 108 -7.19 5.53 -8.97
N MET A 109 -7.14 4.24 -8.63
CA MET A 109 -5.96 3.39 -8.73
C MET A 109 -6.29 2.29 -9.73
N ASP A 110 -5.64 2.32 -10.89
CA ASP A 110 -5.98 1.43 -11.99
C ASP A 110 -5.79 -0.04 -11.62
N THR A 111 -6.76 -0.85 -12.03
CA THR A 111 -6.65 -2.31 -11.98
C THR A 111 -6.29 -2.83 -13.35
N GLY A 112 -5.69 -4.01 -13.38
CA GLY A 112 -5.29 -4.65 -14.63
C GLY A 112 -4.73 -6.04 -14.39
N ALA A 113 -4.29 -6.65 -15.46
CA ALA A 113 -3.74 -8.00 -15.47
C ALA A 113 -2.34 -7.98 -16.10
N TRP A 114 -1.43 -7.24 -15.48
CA TRP A 114 -0.05 -7.16 -15.97
C TRP A 114 0.76 -8.35 -15.46
N ASP A 115 1.51 -8.94 -16.37
CA ASP A 115 2.45 -10.03 -16.04
C ASP A 115 3.85 -9.49 -15.76
N ASP A 116 4.17 -8.29 -16.26
CA ASP A 116 5.45 -7.63 -16.10
C ASP A 116 5.34 -6.48 -15.11
N VAL A 117 6.17 -6.53 -14.06
CA VAL A 117 6.13 -5.53 -12.99
C VAL A 117 6.51 -4.12 -13.47
N ALA A 118 7.45 -4.02 -14.44
CA ALA A 118 7.84 -2.72 -14.98
C ALA A 118 6.67 -2.06 -15.71
N THR A 119 5.95 -2.80 -16.53
CA THR A 119 4.75 -2.30 -17.24
C THR A 119 3.64 -1.92 -16.24
N TYR A 120 3.42 -2.76 -15.23
CA TYR A 120 2.48 -2.45 -14.15
C TYR A 120 2.81 -1.12 -13.46
N LEU A 121 4.06 -0.94 -13.06
CA LEU A 121 4.48 0.27 -12.37
C LEU A 121 4.35 1.50 -13.27
N ALA A 122 4.77 1.38 -14.54
CA ALA A 122 4.70 2.49 -15.51
C ALA A 122 3.26 2.86 -15.86
N ASP A 123 2.47 1.90 -16.35
CA ASP A 123 1.15 2.16 -16.93
C ASP A 123 0.03 2.13 -15.90
N GLY A 124 0.18 1.33 -14.86
CA GLY A 124 -0.83 1.17 -13.82
C GLY A 124 -0.67 2.13 -12.66
N ARG A 125 0.48 2.73 -12.47
CA ARG A 125 0.78 3.55 -11.29
C ARG A 125 1.38 4.91 -11.61
N LEU A 126 2.59 4.98 -12.14
CA LEU A 126 3.32 6.25 -12.25
C LEU A 126 2.69 7.21 -13.26
N ARG A 127 2.48 6.75 -14.50
CA ARG A 127 1.90 7.63 -15.54
C ARG A 127 0.52 8.16 -15.16
N PRO A 128 -0.44 7.33 -14.71
CA PRO A 128 -1.75 7.84 -14.32
C PRO A 128 -1.71 8.88 -13.22
N MET A 129 -0.87 8.67 -12.19
CA MET A 129 -0.80 9.60 -11.07
C MET A 129 -0.14 10.92 -11.49
N VAL A 130 0.93 10.88 -12.27
CA VAL A 130 1.59 12.10 -12.75
C VAL A 130 0.68 12.88 -13.70
N ARG A 131 -0.05 12.20 -14.59
CA ARG A 131 -1.06 12.84 -15.44
C ARG A 131 -2.13 13.55 -14.63
N LEU A 132 -2.61 12.92 -13.57
CA LEU A 132 -3.59 13.55 -12.67
C LEU A 132 -2.99 14.79 -11.98
N GLY A 133 -1.73 14.72 -11.56
CA GLY A 133 -1.01 15.86 -11.00
C GLY A 133 -0.86 17.01 -12.00
N MET A 134 -0.61 16.69 -13.26
CA MET A 134 -0.56 17.70 -14.33
C MET A 134 -1.94 18.32 -14.56
N LYS A 135 -3.00 17.51 -14.59
CA LYS A 135 -4.38 17.99 -14.72
C LYS A 135 -4.77 18.91 -13.57
N ARG A 136 -4.33 18.62 -12.36
CA ARG A 136 -4.55 19.48 -11.19
C ARG A 136 -3.56 20.66 -11.09
N ARG A 137 -2.62 20.77 -12.03
CA ARG A 137 -1.58 21.80 -12.07
C ARG A 137 -0.62 21.79 -10.89
N GLU A 138 -0.45 20.64 -10.27
CA GLU A 138 0.54 20.43 -9.21
C GLU A 138 1.87 19.91 -9.79
N LEU A 139 1.80 19.16 -10.87
CA LEU A 139 2.97 18.63 -11.60
C LEU A 139 3.02 19.23 -13.00
N THR A 140 4.21 19.19 -13.61
CA THR A 140 4.48 19.80 -14.90
C THR A 140 4.99 18.78 -15.93
N ASP A 141 5.18 19.21 -17.18
CA ASP A 141 5.81 18.39 -18.22
C ASP A 141 7.18 17.88 -17.79
N TYR A 142 7.93 18.69 -17.04
CA TYR A 142 9.23 18.28 -16.51
C TYR A 142 9.15 17.08 -15.58
N ASP A 143 8.12 17.04 -14.77
CA ASP A 143 7.88 15.90 -13.86
C ASP A 143 7.54 14.62 -14.63
N MET A 144 6.81 14.75 -15.74
CA MET A 144 6.55 13.63 -16.62
C MET A 144 7.83 13.18 -17.34
N GLU A 145 8.67 14.10 -17.79
CA GLU A 145 9.96 13.76 -18.40
C GLU A 145 10.86 12.98 -17.44
N LEU A 146 10.94 13.41 -16.17
CA LEU A 146 11.68 12.68 -15.13
C LEU A 146 11.09 11.28 -14.90
N THR A 147 9.76 11.20 -14.86
CA THR A 147 9.05 9.92 -14.68
C THR A 147 9.34 8.97 -15.83
N GLU A 148 9.28 9.45 -17.07
CA GLU A 148 9.59 8.64 -18.25
C GLU A 148 11.06 8.18 -18.26
N ALA A 149 11.98 9.02 -17.80
CA ALA A 149 13.38 8.62 -17.67
C ALA A 149 13.57 7.48 -16.65
N VAL A 150 12.87 7.54 -15.51
CA VAL A 150 12.85 6.45 -14.53
C VAL A 150 12.26 5.19 -15.14
N ILE A 151 11.15 5.31 -15.86
CA ILE A 151 10.50 4.17 -16.52
C ILE A 151 11.46 3.48 -17.51
N ASP A 152 12.18 4.26 -18.30
CA ASP A 152 13.18 3.72 -19.23
C ASP A 152 14.32 2.99 -18.51
N ALA A 153 14.62 3.39 -17.28
CA ALA A 153 15.67 2.77 -16.46
C ALA A 153 15.16 1.60 -15.60
N LEU A 154 13.85 1.29 -15.61
CA LEU A 154 13.28 0.24 -14.75
C LEU A 154 13.96 -1.12 -14.88
N PRO A 155 14.34 -1.62 -16.07
CA PRO A 155 15.03 -2.90 -16.15
C PRO A 155 16.30 -2.95 -15.30
N ASP A 156 17.09 -1.88 -15.31
CA ASP A 156 18.33 -1.78 -14.53
C ASP A 156 18.04 -1.58 -13.04
N ILE A 157 17.08 -0.73 -12.69
CA ILE A 157 16.70 -0.45 -11.30
C ILE A 157 16.13 -1.70 -10.63
N LEU A 158 15.23 -2.40 -11.30
CA LEU A 158 14.56 -3.60 -10.77
C LEU A 158 15.53 -4.77 -10.66
N GLY A 159 16.42 -4.95 -11.62
CA GLY A 159 17.31 -6.09 -11.63
C GLY A 159 16.56 -7.40 -11.43
N LYS A 160 17.00 -8.22 -10.49
CA LYS A 160 16.37 -9.52 -10.19
C LYS A 160 14.98 -9.40 -9.56
N ALA A 161 14.65 -8.24 -8.98
CA ALA A 161 13.29 -8.02 -8.44
C ALA A 161 12.22 -8.03 -9.52
N ALA A 162 12.58 -7.81 -10.80
CA ALA A 162 11.67 -7.94 -11.92
C ALA A 162 11.10 -9.37 -12.08
N ASN A 163 11.75 -10.37 -11.52
CA ASN A 163 11.34 -11.77 -11.59
C ASN A 163 10.43 -12.20 -10.44
N ASP A 164 10.16 -11.31 -9.48
CA ASP A 164 9.24 -11.61 -8.39
C ASP A 164 7.80 -11.78 -8.92
N LYS A 165 7.07 -12.70 -8.30
CA LYS A 165 5.67 -12.96 -8.64
C LYS A 165 4.78 -11.87 -8.05
N PRO A 166 3.55 -11.67 -8.60
CA PRO A 166 2.58 -10.77 -7.98
C PRO A 166 2.32 -11.16 -6.52
N ALA A 167 2.45 -10.18 -5.66
CA ALA A 167 2.24 -10.31 -4.22
C ALA A 167 0.89 -9.73 -3.84
N ARG A 168 0.33 -10.24 -2.73
CA ARG A 168 -0.85 -9.66 -2.11
C ARG A 168 -0.41 -8.52 -1.21
N VAL A 169 -0.58 -7.28 -1.65
CA VAL A 169 -0.08 -6.12 -0.92
C VAL A 169 -1.20 -5.31 -0.27
N HIS A 170 -0.87 -4.71 0.87
CA HIS A 170 -1.76 -3.79 1.56
C HIS A 170 -1.99 -2.52 0.74
N GLY A 171 -0.95 -2.00 0.13
CA GLY A 171 -1.01 -0.89 -0.83
C GLY A 171 -0.94 0.51 -0.21
N ASP A 172 -1.15 0.64 1.09
CA ASP A 172 -1.03 1.93 1.81
C ASP A 172 -0.48 1.69 3.23
N LEU A 173 0.61 0.94 3.31
CA LEU A 173 1.16 0.41 4.56
C LEU A 173 2.16 1.38 5.22
N TRP A 174 1.74 2.61 5.48
CA TRP A 174 2.51 3.51 6.35
C TRP A 174 2.19 3.22 7.82
N SER A 175 2.99 3.77 8.75
CA SER A 175 2.87 3.44 10.17
C SER A 175 1.47 3.65 10.76
N GLY A 176 0.72 4.62 10.25
CA GLY A 176 -0.65 4.89 10.72
C GLY A 176 -1.66 3.81 10.36
N ASN A 177 -1.34 2.92 9.43
CA ASN A 177 -2.22 1.82 9.02
C ASN A 177 -1.82 0.47 9.60
N VAL A 178 -0.85 0.46 10.50
CA VAL A 178 -0.48 -0.67 11.34
C VAL A 178 -0.82 -0.33 12.78
N MET A 179 -1.87 -0.94 13.30
CA MET A 179 -2.21 -0.81 14.73
C MET A 179 -1.58 -1.95 15.52
N TRP A 180 -1.37 -1.73 16.80
CA TRP A 180 -0.86 -2.73 17.73
C TRP A 180 -1.91 -2.93 18.82
N THR A 181 -2.16 -4.17 19.19
CA THR A 181 -3.14 -4.50 20.22
C THR A 181 -2.68 -5.68 21.06
N ALA A 182 -3.11 -5.71 22.33
CA ALA A 182 -2.86 -6.80 23.27
C ALA A 182 -4.17 -7.54 23.62
N ASP A 183 -5.24 -7.35 22.84
CA ASP A 183 -6.54 -7.94 23.15
C ASP A 183 -6.54 -9.47 23.17
N SER A 184 -5.66 -10.12 22.41
CA SER A 184 -5.52 -11.57 22.38
C SER A 184 -4.46 -12.11 23.36
N GLY A 185 -3.88 -11.24 24.20
CA GLY A 185 -2.84 -11.57 25.17
C GLY A 185 -1.52 -10.89 24.83
N ASP A 186 -0.75 -11.46 23.92
CA ASP A 186 0.50 -10.83 23.45
C ASP A 186 0.20 -9.68 22.48
N VAL A 187 1.12 -8.71 22.41
CA VAL A 187 1.01 -7.62 21.44
C VAL A 187 1.15 -8.16 20.03
N GLU A 188 0.24 -7.78 19.16
CA GLU A 188 0.25 -8.13 17.74
C GLU A 188 -0.11 -6.93 16.86
N ALA A 189 0.34 -6.95 15.61
CA ALA A 189 -0.05 -5.97 14.61
C ALA A 189 -1.44 -6.29 14.06
N VAL A 190 -2.20 -5.24 13.74
CA VAL A 190 -3.49 -5.33 13.05
C VAL A 190 -3.50 -4.31 11.92
N LEU A 191 -3.80 -4.76 10.72
CA LEU A 191 -3.83 -3.92 9.53
C LEU A 191 -5.20 -3.25 9.35
N ILE A 192 -5.16 -1.98 8.95
CA ILE A 192 -6.34 -1.16 8.67
C ILE A 192 -6.13 -0.35 7.39
N ASP A 193 -7.20 0.22 6.86
CA ASP A 193 -7.23 1.21 5.78
C ASP A 193 -6.41 0.85 4.54
N PRO A 194 -6.59 -0.34 3.95
CA PRO A 194 -5.79 -0.77 2.83
C PRO A 194 -6.23 -0.13 1.50
N ALA A 195 -5.29 -0.09 0.56
CA ALA A 195 -5.54 0.02 -0.88
C ALA A 195 -5.10 -1.30 -1.54
N ALA A 196 -5.72 -2.39 -1.13
CA ALA A 196 -5.28 -3.76 -1.42
C ALA A 196 -5.30 -4.07 -2.93
N HIS A 197 -4.24 -4.68 -3.41
CA HIS A 197 -4.11 -5.06 -4.82
C HIS A 197 -2.98 -6.07 -5.02
N GLY A 198 -2.91 -6.64 -6.23
CA GLY A 198 -1.73 -7.37 -6.66
C GLY A 198 -0.61 -6.39 -6.98
N GLY A 199 0.52 -6.53 -6.30
CA GLY A 199 1.65 -5.63 -6.49
C GLY A 199 2.99 -6.33 -6.27
N HIS A 200 4.04 -5.55 -6.11
CA HIS A 200 5.36 -6.07 -5.74
C HIS A 200 5.51 -6.02 -4.22
N ARG A 201 6.09 -7.08 -3.64
CA ARG A 201 6.28 -7.17 -2.18
C ARG A 201 7.03 -6.00 -1.57
N GLU A 202 7.97 -5.42 -2.32
CA GLU A 202 8.77 -4.30 -1.84
C GLU A 202 7.95 -3.00 -1.69
N GLU A 203 6.79 -2.89 -2.33
CA GLU A 203 5.92 -1.71 -2.22
C GLU A 203 5.52 -1.44 -0.76
N ASP A 204 5.06 -2.46 -0.04
CA ASP A 204 4.65 -2.30 1.36
C ASP A 204 5.83 -1.98 2.28
N LEU A 205 6.98 -2.58 2.02
CA LEU A 205 8.20 -2.31 2.81
C LEU A 205 8.68 -0.87 2.61
N ALA A 206 8.63 -0.38 1.39
CA ALA A 206 8.96 1.01 1.07
C ALA A 206 7.99 2.00 1.73
N MET A 207 6.71 1.65 1.80
CA MET A 207 5.71 2.49 2.46
C MET A 207 5.94 2.55 3.98
N LEU A 208 6.31 1.44 4.62
CA LEU A 208 6.67 1.44 6.04
C LEU A 208 7.84 2.39 6.35
N ASP A 209 8.78 2.53 5.42
CA ASP A 209 9.94 3.42 5.58
C ASP A 209 9.58 4.90 5.36
N LEU A 210 8.57 5.20 4.57
CA LEU A 210 8.33 6.53 3.98
C LEU A 210 8.13 7.64 5.02
N PHE A 211 7.33 7.40 6.05
CA PHE A 211 7.03 8.38 7.11
C PHE A 211 7.57 7.95 8.47
N GLY A 212 8.45 6.96 8.48
CA GLY A 212 9.00 6.37 9.68
C GLY A 212 8.10 5.29 10.28
N MET A 213 8.73 4.31 10.92
CA MET A 213 8.05 3.19 11.56
C MET A 213 8.87 2.74 12.76
N SER A 214 8.20 2.63 13.92
CA SER A 214 8.83 2.07 15.11
C SER A 214 9.28 0.63 14.86
N TYR A 215 10.49 0.30 15.28
CA TYR A 215 11.07 -1.04 15.14
C TYR A 215 11.14 -1.54 13.69
N LEU A 216 11.32 -0.64 12.71
CA LEU A 216 11.38 -1.03 11.30
C LEU A 216 12.47 -2.07 11.03
N THR A 217 13.63 -1.94 11.67
CA THR A 217 14.72 -2.91 11.52
C THR A 217 14.28 -4.31 11.96
N ASP A 218 13.55 -4.41 13.08
CA ASP A 218 13.03 -5.70 13.57
C ASP A 218 11.97 -6.27 12.64
N ILE A 219 11.09 -5.43 12.08
CA ILE A 219 10.11 -5.85 11.07
C ILE A 219 10.83 -6.44 9.86
N LEU A 220 11.84 -5.75 9.35
CA LEU A 220 12.59 -6.18 8.16
C LEU A 220 13.40 -7.45 8.43
N GLU A 221 13.96 -7.60 9.62
CA GLU A 221 14.64 -8.85 10.02
C GLU A 221 13.67 -10.03 10.02
N GLY A 222 12.49 -9.86 10.59
CA GLY A 222 11.44 -10.88 10.56
C GLY A 222 11.02 -11.21 9.13
N TYR A 223 10.80 -10.20 8.32
CA TYR A 223 10.45 -10.36 6.91
C TYR A 223 11.50 -11.16 6.15
N GLN A 224 12.75 -10.78 6.26
CA GLN A 224 13.89 -11.44 5.61
C GLN A 224 14.05 -12.91 6.07
N SER A 225 13.73 -13.21 7.32
CA SER A 225 13.80 -14.58 7.83
C SER A 225 12.77 -15.50 7.17
N ALA A 226 11.62 -14.96 6.79
CA ALA A 226 10.53 -15.70 6.15
C ALA A 226 10.65 -15.70 4.62
N HIS A 227 11.06 -14.58 4.04
CA HIS A 227 11.23 -14.43 2.59
C HIS A 227 12.40 -13.48 2.31
N PRO A 228 13.59 -14.01 2.02
CA PRO A 228 14.74 -13.17 1.68
C PRO A 228 14.47 -12.29 0.47
N LEU A 229 14.74 -10.99 0.61
CA LEU A 229 14.59 -10.03 -0.47
C LEU A 229 15.74 -10.14 -1.47
N LYS A 230 15.45 -9.84 -2.72
CA LYS A 230 16.45 -9.83 -3.80
C LYS A 230 17.52 -8.77 -3.53
N ALA A 231 18.75 -9.06 -3.93
CA ALA A 231 19.87 -8.14 -3.76
C ALA A 231 19.54 -6.74 -4.32
N GLY A 232 19.98 -5.70 -3.61
CA GLY A 232 19.74 -4.31 -4.00
C GLY A 232 18.40 -3.74 -3.55
N TRP A 233 17.64 -4.46 -2.75
CA TRP A 233 16.31 -3.99 -2.32
C TRP A 233 16.36 -2.66 -1.57
N GLN A 234 17.41 -2.39 -0.81
CA GLN A 234 17.58 -1.11 -0.12
C GLN A 234 17.63 0.07 -1.10
N ASP A 235 18.28 -0.11 -2.23
CA ASP A 235 18.39 0.91 -3.28
C ASP A 235 17.07 1.08 -4.04
N ARG A 236 16.20 0.08 -4.03
CA ARG A 236 14.89 0.13 -4.68
C ARG A 236 13.78 0.74 -3.82
N ILE A 237 14.00 0.99 -2.54
CA ILE A 237 12.99 1.62 -1.67
C ILE A 237 12.47 2.92 -2.29
N THR A 238 13.36 3.76 -2.76
CA THR A 238 12.99 5.04 -3.40
C THR A 238 12.09 4.84 -4.62
N LEU A 239 12.33 3.80 -5.41
CA LEU A 239 11.49 3.50 -6.58
C LEU A 239 10.03 3.31 -6.17
N TRP A 240 9.79 2.47 -5.18
CA TRP A 240 8.42 2.14 -4.74
C TRP A 240 7.74 3.29 -3.99
N GLN A 241 8.52 4.24 -3.47
CA GLN A 241 7.99 5.44 -2.83
C GLN A 241 7.55 6.51 -3.84
N LEU A 242 7.91 6.38 -5.12
CA LEU A 242 7.52 7.36 -6.14
C LEU A 242 6.00 7.49 -6.26
N TYR A 243 5.27 6.39 -6.28
CA TYR A 243 3.81 6.42 -6.44
C TYR A 243 3.12 7.14 -5.27
N PRO A 244 3.35 6.80 -4.00
CA PRO A 244 2.72 7.54 -2.90
C PRO A 244 3.18 9.01 -2.84
N ILE A 245 4.42 9.33 -3.17
CA ILE A 245 4.86 10.74 -3.20
C ILE A 245 4.23 11.50 -4.36
N ALA A 246 4.10 10.89 -5.55
CA ALA A 246 3.34 11.48 -6.64
C ALA A 246 1.89 11.74 -6.20
N GLY A 247 1.29 10.81 -5.47
CA GLY A 247 -0.02 11.00 -4.85
C GLY A 247 -0.06 12.21 -3.91
N HIS A 248 0.94 12.37 -3.05
CA HIS A 248 1.04 13.53 -2.15
C HIS A 248 1.18 14.85 -2.92
N CYS A 249 1.85 14.84 -4.07
CA CYS A 249 1.87 15.99 -4.97
C CYS A 249 0.45 16.32 -5.44
N VAL A 250 -0.31 15.33 -5.84
CA VAL A 250 -1.70 15.48 -6.31
C VAL A 250 -2.60 16.03 -5.20
N PHE A 251 -2.46 15.50 -3.97
CA PHE A 251 -3.32 15.88 -2.85
C PHE A 251 -2.94 17.22 -2.22
N PHE A 252 -1.65 17.51 -2.13
CA PHE A 252 -1.12 18.61 -1.31
C PHE A 252 -0.19 19.55 -2.05
N GLY A 253 0.42 19.15 -3.16
CA GLY A 253 1.40 19.97 -3.88
C GLY A 253 2.64 20.33 -3.07
N GLY A 254 3.11 21.55 -3.21
CA GLY A 254 4.15 22.15 -2.36
C GLY A 254 5.48 21.39 -2.34
N GLY A 255 6.00 21.15 -1.14
CA GLY A 255 7.29 20.50 -0.92
C GLY A 255 7.38 19.07 -1.44
N TYR A 256 6.24 18.39 -1.61
CA TYR A 256 6.22 17.04 -2.18
C TYR A 256 6.69 17.01 -3.64
N VAL A 257 6.47 18.09 -4.39
CA VAL A 257 6.95 18.21 -5.78
C VAL A 257 8.47 18.19 -5.82
N SER A 258 9.13 18.98 -4.98
CA SER A 258 10.60 18.96 -4.85
C SER A 258 11.10 17.58 -4.43
N GLN A 259 10.42 16.93 -3.51
CA GLN A 259 10.76 15.59 -3.04
C GLN A 259 10.67 14.58 -4.18
N TYR A 260 9.59 14.60 -4.95
CA TYR A 260 9.39 13.72 -6.10
C TYR A 260 10.53 13.88 -7.13
N ARG A 261 10.88 15.12 -7.47
CA ARG A 261 11.98 15.41 -8.41
C ARG A 261 13.32 14.89 -7.91
N THR A 262 13.62 15.12 -6.63
CA THR A 262 14.86 14.63 -6.01
C THR A 262 14.93 13.11 -6.06
N MET A 263 13.83 12.42 -5.78
CA MET A 263 13.75 10.96 -5.81
C MET A 263 13.98 10.42 -7.23
N CYS A 264 13.31 11.00 -8.23
CA CYS A 264 13.53 10.61 -9.63
C CYS A 264 15.00 10.76 -10.04
N ARG A 265 15.59 11.91 -9.73
CA ARG A 265 17.01 12.16 -10.06
C ARG A 265 17.94 11.17 -9.35
N SER A 266 17.66 10.82 -8.12
CA SER A 266 18.48 9.84 -7.37
C SER A 266 18.47 8.47 -8.01
N LEU A 267 17.35 8.07 -8.61
CA LEU A 267 17.21 6.78 -9.31
C LEU A 267 17.94 6.75 -10.66
N LEU A 268 18.25 7.92 -11.23
CA LEU A 268 18.86 8.05 -12.54
C LEU A 268 20.40 8.21 -12.49
N LYS A 269 20.98 8.20 -11.30
CA LYS A 269 22.44 8.34 -11.12
C LYS A 269 23.18 7.03 -11.35
#